data_9eb3a44530ffaae403e506a9b9005107
#
_entry.id   9eb3a44530ffaae403e506a9b9005107
#
_cell.length_a   1.000
_cell.length_b   1.000
_cell.length_c   1.000
_cell.angle_alpha   90.00
_cell.angle_beta   90.00
_cell.angle_gamma   90.00
#
_symmetry.space_group_name_H-M   'P 1'
#
loop_
_entity.id
_entity.type
_entity.pdbx_description
1 polymer ?
#
loop_
_entity_poly.entity_id
_entity_poly.type
_entity_poly.pdbx_seq_one_letter_code
_entity_poly.pdbx_strand_id
1 'polypeptide(L)' 'METRIALIGIILETRESVAELNNLLSEYGDHVIGRMGIPYREKGIHVISVAMDAPSNIISALSGKLGMLP' A
#
# COMPACT_ATOMS: atom_id res chain seq x y z
N MET A 1 13.40 18.35 -5.02
CA MET A 1 13.34 16.94 -5.45
C MET A 1 12.03 16.68 -6.17
N GLU A 2 12.12 16.10 -7.34
CA GLU A 2 10.91 15.79 -8.10
C GLU A 2 10.13 14.66 -7.44
N THR A 3 8.83 14.82 -7.41
CA THR A 3 7.94 13.78 -6.93
C THR A 3 7.02 13.32 -8.06
N ARG A 4 6.47 12.13 -7.88
CA ARG A 4 5.55 11.52 -8.83
C ARG A 4 4.31 11.06 -8.13
N ILE A 5 3.20 11.09 -8.84
CA ILE A 5 1.96 10.49 -8.35
C ILE A 5 1.98 9.01 -8.73
N ALA A 6 1.75 8.17 -7.74
CA ALA A 6 1.70 6.72 -7.96
C ALA A 6 0.42 6.15 -7.36
N LEU A 7 -0.15 5.19 -8.07
CA LEU A 7 -1.26 4.39 -7.56
C LEU A 7 -0.77 2.97 -7.38
N ILE A 8 -0.94 2.45 -6.17
CA ILE A 8 -0.54 1.09 -5.86
C ILE A 8 -1.78 0.28 -5.51
N GLY A 9 -2.03 -0.77 -6.28
CA GLY A 9 -3.11 -1.70 -6.00
C GLY A 9 -2.56 -2.90 -5.26
N ILE A 10 -3.21 -3.29 -4.17
CA ILE A 10 -2.75 -4.35 -3.30
C ILE A 10 -3.89 -5.32 -3.07
N ILE A 11 -3.63 -6.61 -3.21
CA ILE A 11 -4.59 -7.66 -2.89
C ILE A 11 -4.00 -8.50 -1.77
N LEU A 12 -4.68 -8.53 -0.64
CA LEU A 12 -4.25 -9.30 0.53
C LEU A 12 -5.17 -10.46 0.77
N GLU A 13 -4.60 -11.61 1.05
CA GLU A 13 -5.34 -12.85 1.26
C GLU A 13 -5.47 -13.24 2.73
N THR A 14 -4.73 -12.56 3.63
CA THR A 14 -4.76 -12.88 5.05
C THR A 14 -4.94 -11.63 5.91
N ARG A 15 -5.48 -11.82 7.11
CA ARG A 15 -5.61 -10.72 8.06
C ARG A 15 -4.27 -10.24 8.62
N GLU A 16 -3.32 -11.16 8.73
CA GLU A 16 -1.99 -10.81 9.20
C GLU A 16 -1.34 -9.79 8.28
N SER A 17 -1.52 -9.97 6.98
CA SER A 17 -0.99 -9.05 6.00
C SER A 17 -1.62 -7.66 6.11
N VAL A 18 -2.89 -7.58 6.51
CA VAL A 18 -3.55 -6.29 6.70
C VAL A 18 -2.88 -5.48 7.81
N ALA A 19 -2.58 -6.11 8.94
CA ALA A 19 -1.91 -5.42 10.04
C ALA A 19 -0.50 -4.95 9.63
N GLU A 20 0.25 -5.80 8.96
CA GLU A 20 1.59 -5.44 8.48
C GLU A 20 1.53 -4.32 7.45
N LEU A 21 0.55 -4.37 6.56
CA LEU A 21 0.33 -3.32 5.58
C LEU A 21 0.04 -1.98 6.25
N ASN A 22 -0.84 -1.97 7.25
CA ASN A 22 -1.19 -0.74 7.96
C ASN A 22 0.02 -0.12 8.63
N ASN A 23 0.87 -0.93 9.24
CA ASN A 23 2.11 -0.45 9.86
C ASN A 23 3.05 0.13 8.81
N LEU A 24 3.19 -0.55 7.68
CA LEU A 24 4.05 -0.11 6.60
C LEU A 24 3.56 1.21 6.01
N LEU A 25 2.27 1.34 5.75
CA LEU A 25 1.70 2.58 5.22
C LEU A 25 1.82 3.73 6.21
N SER A 26 1.80 3.46 7.50
CA SER A 26 2.04 4.48 8.52
C SER A 26 3.45 5.04 8.44
N GLU A 27 4.43 4.19 8.17
CA GLU A 27 5.81 4.63 7.99
C GLU A 27 5.96 5.61 6.81
N TYR A 28 5.13 5.44 5.79
CA TYR A 28 5.15 6.26 4.59
C TYR A 28 4.04 7.30 4.56
N GLY A 29 3.42 7.57 5.72
CA GLY A 29 2.24 8.43 5.82
C GLY A 29 2.42 9.82 5.25
N ASP A 30 3.62 10.41 5.36
CA ASP A 30 3.90 11.74 4.82
C ASP A 30 3.79 11.79 3.30
N HIS A 31 3.87 10.65 2.64
CA HIS A 31 3.82 10.56 1.18
C HIS A 31 2.49 10.05 0.65
N VAL A 32 1.61 9.57 1.53
CA VAL A 32 0.31 9.04 1.12
C VAL A 32 -0.70 10.16 1.00
N ILE A 33 -1.30 10.29 -0.18
CA ILE A 33 -2.36 11.27 -0.42
C ILE A 33 -3.70 10.75 0.09
N GLY A 34 -3.94 9.46 -0.11
CA GLY A 34 -5.16 8.81 0.34
C GLY A 34 -5.11 7.32 0.08
N ARG A 35 -6.05 6.61 0.67
CA ARG A 35 -6.14 5.17 0.46
C ARG A 35 -7.61 4.75 0.53
N MET A 36 -7.92 3.64 -0.14
CA MET A 36 -9.24 3.06 -0.13
C MET A 36 -9.12 1.55 0.04
N GLY A 37 -9.89 0.99 0.96
CA GLY A 37 -9.90 -0.44 1.19
C GLY A 37 -11.29 -1.01 0.92
N ILE A 38 -11.35 -2.11 0.20
CA ILE A 38 -12.60 -2.80 -0.12
C ILE A 38 -12.45 -4.27 0.29
N PRO A 39 -13.11 -4.69 1.39
CA PRO A 39 -13.12 -6.11 1.72
C PRO A 39 -14.03 -6.85 0.73
N TYR A 40 -13.50 -7.88 0.11
CA TYR A 40 -14.28 -8.68 -0.83
C TYR A 40 -14.52 -10.06 -0.23
N ARG A 41 -15.61 -10.18 0.49
CA ARG A 41 -15.92 -11.35 1.31
C ARG A 41 -16.11 -12.64 0.50
N GLU A 42 -16.64 -12.54 -0.70
CA GLU A 42 -16.87 -13.72 -1.54
C GLU A 42 -15.60 -14.51 -1.82
N LYS A 43 -14.47 -13.82 -1.90
CA LYS A 43 -13.17 -14.46 -2.16
C LYS A 43 -12.24 -14.42 -0.96
N GLY A 44 -12.71 -13.88 0.16
CA GLY A 44 -11.89 -13.79 1.36
C GLY A 44 -10.67 -12.91 1.22
N ILE A 45 -10.73 -11.89 0.37
CA ILE A 45 -9.59 -11.01 0.11
C ILE A 45 -9.91 -9.56 0.47
N HIS A 46 -8.85 -8.77 0.62
CA HIS A 46 -8.95 -7.33 0.77
C HIS A 46 -8.29 -6.66 -0.43
N VAL A 47 -9.02 -5.76 -1.07
CA VAL A 47 -8.48 -4.97 -2.18
C VAL A 47 -8.20 -3.57 -1.66
N ILE A 48 -6.95 -3.13 -1.75
CA ILE A 48 -6.54 -1.85 -1.21
C ILE A 48 -5.87 -1.03 -2.31
N SER A 49 -6.27 0.22 -2.45
CA SER A 49 -5.67 1.16 -3.39
C SER A 49 -5.06 2.30 -2.61
N VAL A 50 -3.80 2.61 -2.89
CA VAL A 50 -3.07 3.69 -2.23
C VAL A 50 -2.60 4.68 -3.28
N ALA A 51 -2.93 5.96 -3.07
CA ALA A 51 -2.41 7.04 -3.89
C ALA A 51 -1.32 7.76 -3.12
N MET A 52 -0.19 8.01 -3.76
CA MET A 52 0.91 8.69 -3.10
C MET A 52 1.60 9.68 -4.03
N ASP A 53 2.27 10.65 -3.41
CA ASP A 53 3.10 11.63 -4.10
C ASP A 53 4.45 11.60 -3.42
N ALA A 54 5.45 11.08 -4.11
CA ALA A 54 6.77 10.86 -3.51
C ALA A 54 7.85 10.79 -4.57
N PRO A 55 9.12 10.98 -4.16
CA PRO A 55 10.23 10.71 -5.07
C PRO A 55 10.27 9.26 -5.50
N SER A 56 10.80 8.99 -6.68
CA SER A 56 10.84 7.63 -7.24
C SER A 56 11.49 6.60 -6.32
N ASN A 57 12.53 6.98 -5.60
CA ASN A 57 13.22 6.06 -4.69
C ASN A 57 12.33 5.65 -3.52
N ILE A 58 11.48 6.54 -3.04
CA ILE A 58 10.53 6.23 -1.97
C ILE A 58 9.44 5.29 -2.48
N ILE A 59 8.91 5.57 -3.68
CA ILE A 59 7.90 4.71 -4.30
C ILE A 59 8.45 3.30 -4.50
N SER A 60 9.67 3.19 -5.02
CA SER A 60 10.32 1.89 -5.22
C SER A 60 10.58 1.16 -3.90
N ALA A 61 10.97 1.88 -2.86
CA ALA A 61 11.21 1.28 -1.55
C ALA A 61 9.92 0.70 -0.97
N LEU A 62 8.83 1.45 -1.03
CA LEU A 62 7.54 0.97 -0.54
C LEU A 62 7.05 -0.22 -1.34
N SER A 63 7.13 -0.14 -2.67
CA SER A 63 6.72 -1.23 -3.55
C SER A 63 7.48 -2.51 -3.25
N GLY A 64 8.79 -2.41 -3.03
CA GLY A 64 9.62 -3.56 -2.66
C GLY A 64 9.20 -4.18 -1.34
N LYS A 65 8.93 -3.36 -0.34
CA LYS A 65 8.48 -3.86 0.97
C LYS A 65 7.11 -4.52 0.89
N LEU A 66 6.20 -3.95 0.09
CA LEU A 66 4.88 -4.53 -0.12
C LEU A 66 4.96 -5.91 -0.76
N GLY A 67 5.89 -6.10 -1.69
CA GLY A 67 6.09 -7.39 -2.32
C GLY A 67 6.59 -8.49 -1.40
N MET A 68 7.08 -8.13 -0.21
CA MET A 68 7.55 -9.08 0.79
C MET A 68 6.48 -9.49 1.81
N LEU A 69 5.31 -8.90 1.75
CA LEU A 69 4.21 -9.28 2.65
C LEU A 69 3.67 -10.66 2.28
N PRO A 70 3.23 -11.45 3.29
CA PRO A 70 2.67 -12.77 3.03
C PRO A 70 1.41 -12.73 2.16
#